data_57964cff8099ecb72fa34420aa638010
#
_entry.id   57964cff8099ecb72fa34420aa638010
#
_cell.length_a   1.000
_cell.length_b   1.000
_cell.length_c   1.000
_cell.angle_alpha   90.00
_cell.angle_beta   90.00
_cell.angle_gamma   90.00
#
_symmetry.space_group_name_H-M   'P 1'
#
loop_
_entity.id
_entity.type
_entity.pdbx_description
1 polymer ?
#
loop_
_entity_poly.entity_id
_entity_poly.type
_entity_poly.pdbx_seq_one_letter_code
_entity_poly.pdbx_strand_id
1 'polypeptide(L)'
;MDNVDKSLGVALGSGVTTNPLQMAQAYGTFANDGVMNDAHLITKIENASGQVVKSHSQKSKRVLSSSANKKMTNMMLGTFTNGTGVNAAPYGYTMAGKTGTTETDFNPDLSGDQWVIGYTPDVVISQWLGFPKTDETHYLTGTSAETASVIFRNVANS
;
A
#
# COMPACT_ATOMS: atom_id res chain seq x y z
N MET A 1 12.17 3.63 4.18
CA MET A 1 11.66 5.00 4.03
C MET A 1 12.75 5.93 4.56
N ASP A 2 13.53 6.44 3.67
CA ASP A 2 14.60 7.38 3.99
C ASP A 2 14.02 8.78 3.73
N ASN A 3 14.17 9.71 4.68
CA ASN A 3 13.65 11.09 4.62
C ASN A 3 12.13 11.24 4.80
N VAL A 4 11.65 10.94 6.00
CA VAL A 4 10.31 11.40 6.41
C VAL A 4 10.43 12.83 6.92
N ASP A 5 9.78 13.76 6.24
CA ASP A 5 9.66 15.14 6.72
C ASP A 5 8.89 15.14 8.06
N LYS A 6 9.38 15.93 9.03
CA LYS A 6 8.74 16.03 10.36
C LYS A 6 7.59 17.05 10.39
N SER A 7 6.96 17.31 9.25
CA SER A 7 5.78 18.17 9.15
C SER A 7 4.50 17.46 9.60
N LEU A 8 3.47 18.20 9.95
CA LEU A 8 2.15 17.64 10.26
C LEU A 8 1.52 16.95 9.04
N GLY A 9 1.92 17.31 7.83
CA GLY A 9 1.47 16.73 6.58
C GLY A 9 1.84 15.25 6.42
N VAL A 10 2.85 14.76 7.14
CA VAL A 10 3.23 13.33 7.11
C VAL A 10 2.08 12.41 7.53
N ALA A 11 1.18 12.88 8.40
CA ALA A 11 0.00 12.11 8.80
C ALA A 11 -0.98 11.87 7.62
N LEU A 12 -0.94 12.71 6.60
CA LEU A 12 -1.70 12.59 5.37
C LEU A 12 -0.89 11.95 4.22
N GLY A 13 0.39 11.68 4.45
CA GLY A 13 1.29 11.06 3.46
C GLY A 13 2.17 12.05 2.70
N SER A 14 2.07 13.37 2.94
CA SER A 14 2.97 14.34 2.30
C SER A 14 4.39 14.25 2.87
N GLY A 15 5.40 14.56 2.04
CA GLY A 15 6.81 14.52 2.46
C GLY A 15 7.36 13.10 2.70
N VAL A 16 6.71 12.07 2.15
CA VAL A 16 7.16 10.67 2.22
C VAL A 16 7.39 10.15 0.81
N THR A 17 8.63 9.84 0.48
CA THR A 17 8.94 9.10 -0.76
C THR A 17 8.92 7.61 -0.47
N THR A 18 8.16 6.86 -1.26
CA THR A 18 7.95 5.43 -1.06
C THR A 18 7.75 4.70 -2.40
N ASN A 19 7.65 3.39 -2.35
CA ASN A 19 7.32 2.53 -3.48
C ASN A 19 6.35 1.41 -3.07
N PRO A 20 5.72 0.70 -4.03
CA PRO A 20 4.73 -0.33 -3.72
C PRO A 20 5.25 -1.44 -2.78
N LEU A 21 6.51 -1.85 -2.88
CA LEU A 21 7.08 -2.87 -2.00
C LEU A 21 7.18 -2.40 -0.55
N GLN A 22 7.64 -1.17 -0.33
CA GLN A 22 7.72 -0.57 1.02
C GLN A 22 6.33 -0.38 1.63
N MET A 23 5.36 0.02 0.81
CA MET A 23 3.98 0.16 1.26
C MET A 23 3.33 -1.20 1.55
N ALA A 24 3.59 -2.23 0.75
CA ALA A 24 3.15 -3.59 1.05
C ALA A 24 3.74 -4.09 2.38
N GLN A 25 5.02 -3.84 2.65
CA GLN A 25 5.64 -4.17 3.94
C GLN A 25 5.00 -3.41 5.11
N ALA A 26 4.74 -2.11 4.94
CA ALA A 26 4.14 -1.28 5.97
C ALA A 26 2.71 -1.75 6.30
N TYR A 27 1.88 -2.01 5.29
CA TYR A 27 0.51 -2.50 5.49
C TYR A 27 0.45 -3.98 5.89
N GLY A 28 1.45 -4.78 5.50
CA GLY A 28 1.66 -6.13 6.03
C GLY A 28 1.83 -6.17 7.54
N THR A 29 2.31 -5.08 8.13
CA THR A 29 2.37 -4.91 9.59
C THR A 29 0.97 -4.92 10.21
N PHE A 30 -0.01 -4.25 9.60
CA PHE A 30 -1.40 -4.27 10.06
C PHE A 30 -2.05 -5.64 9.86
N ALA A 31 -1.82 -6.28 8.71
CA ALA A 31 -2.28 -7.64 8.43
C ALA A 31 -1.73 -8.66 9.45
N ASN A 32 -0.52 -8.46 9.94
CA ASN A 32 0.20 -9.33 10.87
C ASN A 32 0.17 -8.82 12.33
N ASP A 33 -0.98 -8.35 12.79
CA ASP A 33 -1.21 -7.91 14.18
C ASP A 33 -0.14 -6.95 14.75
N GLY A 34 0.37 -6.04 13.93
CA GLY A 34 1.36 -5.04 14.34
C GLY A 34 2.81 -5.53 14.36
N VAL A 35 3.07 -6.69 13.79
CA VAL A 35 4.42 -7.23 13.60
C VAL A 35 4.87 -7.00 12.16
N MET A 36 5.87 -6.16 11.97
CA MET A 36 6.50 -5.92 10.67
C MET A 36 7.43 -7.06 10.32
N ASN A 37 7.28 -7.59 9.11
CA ASN A 37 8.18 -8.54 8.47
C ASN A 37 8.96 -7.84 7.36
N ASP A 38 10.25 -8.15 7.19
CA ASP A 38 11.02 -7.64 6.08
C ASP A 38 10.49 -8.20 4.75
N ALA A 39 10.18 -7.30 3.81
CA ALA A 39 9.76 -7.70 2.47
C ALA A 39 10.94 -8.32 1.71
N HIS A 40 10.68 -9.41 1.01
CA HIS A 40 11.66 -10.11 0.17
C HIS A 40 10.98 -10.74 -1.05
N LEU A 41 11.74 -10.89 -2.13
CA LEU A 41 11.25 -11.49 -3.38
C LEU A 41 11.73 -12.94 -3.56
N ILE A 42 12.84 -13.31 -2.89
CA ILE A 42 13.45 -14.63 -3.01
C ILE A 42 13.48 -15.29 -1.64
N THR A 43 12.81 -16.42 -1.50
CA THR A 43 12.79 -17.22 -0.26
C THR A 43 13.97 -18.16 -0.15
N LYS A 44 14.36 -18.81 -1.26
CA LYS A 44 15.52 -19.69 -1.33
C LYS A 44 16.08 -19.77 -2.75
N ILE A 45 17.34 -20.14 -2.85
CA ILE A 45 18.05 -20.47 -4.11
C ILE A 45 18.53 -21.91 -3.97
N GLU A 46 18.22 -22.75 -4.95
CA GLU A 46 18.64 -24.13 -5.04
C GLU A 46 19.51 -24.35 -6.28
N ASN A 47 20.48 -25.27 -6.18
CA ASN A 47 21.25 -25.72 -7.35
C ASN A 47 20.47 -26.77 -8.17
N ALA A 48 21.03 -27.21 -9.29
CA ALA A 48 20.40 -28.19 -10.16
C ALA A 48 20.13 -29.57 -9.51
N SER A 49 20.80 -29.89 -8.41
CA SER A 49 20.57 -31.12 -7.63
C SER A 49 19.53 -30.96 -6.52
N GLY A 50 18.88 -29.79 -6.41
CA GLY A 50 17.89 -29.50 -5.35
C GLY A 50 18.49 -29.10 -4.01
N GLN A 51 19.81 -28.94 -3.90
CA GLN A 51 20.45 -28.51 -2.67
C GLN A 51 20.27 -26.99 -2.47
N VAL A 52 19.84 -26.58 -1.27
CA VAL A 52 19.69 -25.17 -0.93
C VAL A 52 21.07 -24.52 -0.83
N VAL A 53 21.32 -23.54 -1.71
CA VAL A 53 22.55 -22.74 -1.75
C VAL A 53 22.43 -21.52 -0.83
N LYS A 54 21.22 -20.92 -0.79
CA LYS A 54 20.93 -19.75 0.03
C LYS A 54 19.45 -19.74 0.42
N SER A 55 19.15 -19.37 1.65
CA SER A 55 17.78 -19.12 2.11
C SER A 55 17.65 -17.73 2.73
N HIS A 56 16.48 -17.12 2.60
CA HIS A 56 16.15 -15.90 3.31
C HIS A 56 15.87 -16.22 4.79
N SER A 57 16.45 -15.41 5.67
CA SER A 57 16.14 -15.44 7.10
C SER A 57 15.20 -14.29 7.41
N GLN A 58 13.92 -14.61 7.66
CA GLN A 58 12.89 -13.61 7.96
C GLN A 58 13.26 -12.84 9.24
N LYS A 59 13.28 -11.52 9.14
CA LYS A 59 13.38 -10.62 10.30
C LYS A 59 12.01 -10.05 10.60
N SER A 60 11.62 -10.13 11.85
CA SER A 60 10.33 -9.65 12.34
C SER A 60 10.50 -8.72 13.53
N LYS A 61 9.71 -7.67 13.61
CA LYS A 61 9.73 -6.71 14.72
C LYS A 61 8.31 -6.23 15.01
N ARG A 62 7.88 -6.33 16.28
CA ARG A 62 6.64 -5.67 16.71
C ARG A 62 6.83 -4.16 16.71
N VAL A 63 6.01 -3.44 15.93
CA VAL A 63 6.03 -1.97 15.81
C VAL A 63 4.75 -1.32 16.32
N LEU A 64 3.66 -2.09 16.41
CA LEU A 64 2.39 -1.67 17.00
C LEU A 64 1.91 -2.68 18.04
N SER A 65 1.24 -2.20 19.09
CA SER A 65 0.52 -3.10 19.98
C SER A 65 -0.70 -3.69 19.26
N SER A 66 -1.11 -4.93 19.61
CA SER A 66 -2.32 -5.56 19.05
C SER A 66 -3.57 -4.69 19.23
N SER A 67 -3.67 -3.98 20.36
CA SER A 67 -4.80 -3.07 20.62
C SER A 67 -4.82 -1.88 19.63
N ALA A 68 -3.67 -1.24 19.39
CA ALA A 68 -3.56 -0.15 18.42
C ALA A 68 -3.83 -0.66 17.00
N ASN A 69 -3.28 -1.82 16.66
CA ASN A 69 -3.47 -2.47 15.37
C ASN A 69 -4.96 -2.74 15.08
N LYS A 70 -5.69 -3.33 16.03
CA LYS A 70 -7.12 -3.60 15.89
C LYS A 70 -7.94 -2.31 15.70
N LYS A 71 -7.65 -1.25 16.46
CA LYS A 71 -8.32 0.04 16.30
C LYS A 71 -8.08 0.63 14.93
N MET A 72 -6.84 0.62 14.45
CA MET A 72 -6.50 1.13 13.12
C MET A 72 -7.17 0.31 12.00
N THR A 73 -7.12 -1.02 12.08
CA THR A 73 -7.77 -1.90 11.11
C THR A 73 -9.28 -1.64 11.05
N ASN A 74 -9.95 -1.49 12.21
CA ASN A 74 -11.38 -1.18 12.24
C ASN A 74 -11.70 0.17 11.55
N MET A 75 -10.86 1.19 11.69
CA MET A 75 -11.02 2.45 10.96
C MET A 75 -10.78 2.26 9.45
N MET A 76 -9.76 1.48 9.07
CA MET A 76 -9.40 1.24 7.67
C MET A 76 -10.39 0.33 6.93
N LEU A 77 -11.21 -0.47 7.61
CA LEU A 77 -12.35 -1.18 7.00
C LEU A 77 -13.35 -0.19 6.37
N GLY A 78 -13.54 0.99 6.97
CA GLY A 78 -14.41 2.04 6.45
C GLY A 78 -13.99 2.54 5.05
N THR A 79 -12.72 2.44 4.68
CA THR A 79 -12.23 2.88 3.36
C THR A 79 -13.00 2.22 2.21
N PHE A 80 -13.24 0.92 2.29
CA PHE A 80 -13.89 0.14 1.23
C PHE A 80 -15.40 -0.03 1.42
N THR A 81 -15.94 0.32 2.58
CA THR A 81 -17.39 0.19 2.85
C THR A 81 -18.18 1.46 2.59
N ASN A 82 -17.66 2.61 3.02
CA ASN A 82 -18.35 3.91 2.91
C ASN A 82 -17.36 5.09 2.71
N GLY A 83 -16.09 4.80 2.53
CA GLY A 83 -15.02 5.79 2.33
C GLY A 83 -14.62 5.96 0.86
N THR A 84 -13.44 6.53 0.64
CA THR A 84 -12.90 6.88 -0.68
C THR A 84 -12.54 5.67 -1.56
N GLY A 85 -12.49 4.47 -1.00
CA GLY A 85 -12.13 3.23 -1.69
C GLY A 85 -13.31 2.32 -2.05
N VAL A 86 -14.57 2.78 -1.99
CA VAL A 86 -15.75 1.93 -2.29
C VAL A 86 -15.68 1.30 -3.68
N ASN A 87 -15.11 1.99 -4.66
CA ASN A 87 -14.92 1.48 -6.02
C ASN A 87 -13.80 0.41 -6.10
N ALA A 88 -12.97 0.31 -5.08
CA ALA A 88 -11.90 -0.68 -4.97
C ALA A 88 -12.34 -1.91 -4.16
N ALA A 89 -13.52 -1.89 -3.54
CA ALA A 89 -14.01 -2.98 -2.70
C ALA A 89 -14.06 -4.30 -3.49
N PRO A 90 -13.43 -5.39 -2.99
CA PRO A 90 -13.51 -6.69 -3.62
C PRO A 90 -14.89 -7.32 -3.43
N TYR A 91 -15.21 -8.30 -4.27
CA TYR A 91 -16.45 -9.05 -4.16
C TYR A 91 -16.30 -10.24 -3.21
N GLY A 92 -17.26 -10.40 -2.30
CA GLY A 92 -17.38 -11.60 -1.47
C GLY A 92 -16.50 -11.67 -0.23
N TYR A 93 -15.62 -10.68 0.00
CA TYR A 93 -14.83 -10.57 1.23
C TYR A 93 -14.51 -9.12 1.61
N THR A 94 -14.11 -8.89 2.85
CA THR A 94 -13.79 -7.56 3.36
C THR A 94 -12.29 -7.33 3.39
N MET A 95 -11.88 -6.09 3.05
CA MET A 95 -10.51 -5.60 3.18
C MET A 95 -10.48 -4.35 4.05
N ALA A 96 -9.38 -4.15 4.76
CA ALA A 96 -9.02 -2.86 5.33
C ALA A 96 -7.96 -2.20 4.42
N GLY A 97 -7.91 -0.87 4.40
CA GLY A 97 -6.90 -0.19 3.59
C GLY A 97 -7.05 1.31 3.50
N LYS A 98 -6.38 1.90 2.51
CA LYS A 98 -6.33 3.35 2.30
C LYS A 98 -6.14 3.68 0.84
N THR A 99 -6.78 4.75 0.39
CA THR A 99 -6.52 5.43 -0.88
C THR A 99 -5.60 6.61 -0.66
N GLY A 100 -4.89 7.02 -1.71
CA GLY A 100 -4.07 8.23 -1.69
C GLY A 100 -4.07 8.87 -3.08
N THR A 101 -4.18 10.20 -3.12
CA THR A 101 -4.05 11.00 -4.34
C THR A 101 -3.19 12.20 -3.99
N THR A 102 -2.16 12.49 -4.80
CA THR A 102 -1.40 13.74 -4.74
C THR A 102 -1.83 14.64 -5.88
N GLU A 103 -1.99 15.92 -5.59
CA GLU A 103 -2.20 16.94 -6.61
C GLU A 103 -0.88 17.25 -7.33
N THR A 104 -0.95 17.85 -8.53
CA THR A 104 0.24 18.36 -9.21
C THR A 104 0.53 19.79 -8.75
N ASP A 105 1.80 20.21 -8.77
CA ASP A 105 2.20 21.56 -8.38
C ASP A 105 1.72 22.65 -9.36
N PHE A 106 1.42 22.28 -10.60
CA PHE A 106 1.02 23.22 -11.68
C PHE A 106 -0.50 23.28 -11.92
N ASN A 107 -1.27 22.27 -11.49
CA ASN A 107 -2.72 22.25 -11.59
C ASN A 107 -3.33 21.33 -10.52
N PRO A 108 -4.07 21.87 -9.53
CA PRO A 108 -4.65 21.08 -8.44
C PRO A 108 -5.79 20.13 -8.88
N ASP A 109 -6.36 20.32 -10.08
CA ASP A 109 -7.37 19.42 -10.64
C ASP A 109 -6.76 18.14 -11.25
N LEU A 110 -5.43 18.07 -11.34
CA LEU A 110 -4.69 16.94 -11.88
C LEU A 110 -3.92 16.19 -10.77
N SER A 111 -3.77 14.89 -10.96
CA SER A 111 -3.07 14.04 -9.99
C SER A 111 -1.66 13.70 -10.45
N GLY A 112 -0.70 13.73 -9.52
CA GLY A 112 0.66 13.21 -9.73
C GLY A 112 0.73 11.72 -9.46
N ASP A 113 0.18 11.29 -8.32
CA ASP A 113 0.17 9.90 -7.88
C ASP A 113 -1.23 9.47 -7.43
N GLN A 114 -1.57 8.22 -7.73
CA GLN A 114 -2.78 7.58 -7.22
C GLN A 114 -2.42 6.24 -6.60
N TRP A 115 -2.81 6.07 -5.35
CA TRP A 115 -2.54 4.90 -4.53
C TRP A 115 -3.82 4.22 -4.07
N VAL A 116 -3.82 2.90 -4.10
CA VAL A 116 -4.78 2.09 -3.36
C VAL A 116 -4.02 0.95 -2.70
N ILE A 117 -4.18 0.81 -1.39
CA ILE A 117 -3.58 -0.27 -0.64
C ILE A 117 -4.67 -0.93 0.17
N GLY A 118 -4.76 -2.25 0.07
CA GLY A 118 -5.71 -3.05 0.82
C GLY A 118 -5.06 -4.29 1.39
N TYR A 119 -5.58 -4.77 2.51
CA TYR A 119 -5.10 -5.97 3.15
C TYR A 119 -6.21 -6.77 3.83
N THR A 120 -5.98 -8.06 3.89
CA THR A 120 -6.63 -9.04 4.76
C THR A 120 -5.57 -9.66 5.67
N PRO A 121 -5.90 -10.57 6.59
CA PRO A 121 -4.87 -11.33 7.33
C PRO A 121 -3.92 -12.14 6.42
N ASP A 122 -4.34 -12.49 5.21
CA ASP A 122 -3.64 -13.42 4.32
C ASP A 122 -2.91 -12.74 3.16
N VAL A 123 -3.36 -11.53 2.75
CA VAL A 123 -2.83 -10.85 1.57
C VAL A 123 -2.76 -9.35 1.75
N VAL A 124 -1.73 -8.74 1.16
CA VAL A 124 -1.61 -7.27 1.01
C VAL A 124 -1.44 -6.96 -0.45
N ILE A 125 -2.26 -6.04 -0.95
CA ILE A 125 -2.16 -5.50 -2.31
C ILE A 125 -1.78 -4.03 -2.19
N SER A 126 -0.66 -3.64 -2.78
CA SER A 126 -0.20 -2.25 -2.85
C SER A 126 -0.08 -1.85 -4.31
N GLN A 127 -0.93 -0.91 -4.72
CA GLN A 127 -0.98 -0.42 -6.09
C GLN A 127 -0.66 1.07 -6.14
N TRP A 128 0.18 1.43 -7.08
CA TRP A 128 0.49 2.79 -7.46
C TRP A 128 0.26 3.00 -8.95
N LEU A 129 -0.28 4.14 -9.28
CA LEU A 129 -0.44 4.64 -10.64
C LEU A 129 0.15 6.04 -10.69
N GLY A 130 1.04 6.30 -11.65
CA GLY A 130 1.73 7.57 -11.78
C GLY A 130 2.84 7.52 -12.81
N PHE A 131 3.57 8.60 -12.93
CA PHE A 131 4.74 8.73 -13.77
C PHE A 131 6.00 8.84 -12.91
N PRO A 132 7.17 8.38 -13.38
CA PRO A 132 8.45 8.54 -12.65
C PRO A 132 8.79 10.01 -12.35
N LYS A 133 8.28 10.92 -13.17
CA LYS A 133 8.30 12.36 -12.98
C LYS A 133 6.99 12.95 -13.47
N THR A 134 6.33 13.69 -12.60
CA THR A 134 5.13 14.46 -12.92
C THR A 134 5.52 15.81 -13.50
N ASP A 135 4.98 16.17 -14.66
CA ASP A 135 5.14 17.46 -15.33
C ASP A 135 3.89 17.76 -16.20
N GLU A 136 3.87 18.89 -16.91
CA GLU A 136 2.72 19.34 -17.73
C GLU A 136 2.32 18.36 -18.86
N THR A 137 3.14 17.34 -19.13
CA THR A 137 2.86 16.31 -20.16
C THR A 137 2.70 14.90 -19.56
N HIS A 138 3.03 14.72 -18.28
CA HIS A 138 2.99 13.46 -17.54
C HIS A 138 2.24 13.65 -16.23
N TYR A 139 0.94 13.50 -16.26
CA TYR A 139 0.02 13.61 -15.12
C TYR A 139 -1.14 12.62 -15.26
N LEU A 140 -1.88 12.44 -14.19
CA LEU A 140 -3.10 11.65 -14.17
C LEU A 140 -4.31 12.58 -14.05
N THR A 141 -5.45 12.12 -14.56
CA THR A 141 -6.76 12.76 -14.38
C THR A 141 -7.60 12.02 -13.34
N GLY A 142 -8.49 12.74 -12.67
CA GLY A 142 -9.34 12.17 -11.62
C GLY A 142 -8.56 11.81 -10.36
N THR A 143 -9.17 11.01 -9.53
CA THR A 143 -8.64 10.59 -8.22
C THR A 143 -8.39 9.09 -8.15
N SER A 144 -7.68 8.63 -7.14
CA SER A 144 -7.53 7.20 -6.86
C SER A 144 -8.88 6.47 -6.67
N ALA A 145 -9.92 7.18 -6.22
CA ALA A 145 -11.27 6.62 -6.07
C ALA A 145 -11.93 6.27 -7.42
N GLU A 146 -11.57 6.98 -8.48
CA GLU A 146 -12.18 6.83 -9.81
C GLU A 146 -11.39 5.87 -10.71
N THR A 147 -10.07 5.98 -10.73
CA THR A 147 -9.21 5.27 -11.69
C THR A 147 -8.44 4.11 -11.04
N ALA A 148 -7.54 4.38 -10.11
CA ALA A 148 -6.74 3.35 -9.47
C ALA A 148 -7.60 2.30 -8.73
N SER A 149 -8.75 2.71 -8.17
CA SER A 149 -9.69 1.83 -7.47
C SER A 149 -10.28 0.74 -8.36
N VAL A 150 -10.59 1.04 -9.62
CA VAL A 150 -11.14 0.04 -10.56
C VAL A 150 -10.10 -1.02 -10.91
N ILE A 151 -8.85 -0.61 -11.13
CA ILE A 151 -7.74 -1.54 -11.39
C ILE A 151 -7.49 -2.41 -10.16
N PHE A 152 -7.43 -1.79 -8.97
CA PHE A 152 -7.24 -2.48 -7.70
C PHE A 152 -8.30 -3.56 -7.48
N ARG A 153 -9.59 -3.24 -7.69
CA ARG A 153 -10.68 -4.20 -7.54
C ARG A 153 -10.53 -5.40 -8.46
N ASN A 154 -10.10 -5.19 -9.71
CA ASN A 154 -9.88 -6.29 -10.65
C ASN A 154 -8.74 -7.21 -10.17
N VAL A 155 -7.66 -6.65 -9.65
CA VAL A 155 -6.56 -7.43 -9.06
C VAL A 155 -7.02 -8.17 -7.80
N ALA A 156 -7.82 -7.51 -6.94
CA ALA A 156 -8.29 -8.12 -5.70
C ALA A 156 -9.30 -9.27 -5.93
N ASN A 157 -9.94 -9.33 -7.10
CA ASN A 157 -10.91 -10.37 -7.47
C ASN A 157 -10.31 -11.47 -8.37
N SER A 158 -9.02 -11.38 -8.75
CA SER A 158 -8.33 -12.40 -9.53
C SER A 158 -7.80 -13.53 -8.64
#